data_a884e2cadb7a0fd2ca289c69ac82df41
#
_entry.id   a884e2cadb7a0fd2ca289c69ac82df41
#
_cell.length_a   1.000
_cell.length_b   1.000
_cell.length_c   1.000
_cell.angle_alpha   90.00
_cell.angle_beta   90.00
_cell.angle_gamma   90.00
#
_symmetry.space_group_name_H-M   'P 1'
#
loop_
_entity.id
_entity.type
_entity.pdbx_description
1 polymer ?
#
loop_
_entity_poly.entity_id
_entity_poly.type
_entity_poly.pdbx_seq_one_letter_code
_entity_poly.pdbx_strand_id
1 'polypeptide(L)'
;MTSRTGYGRIVAPAEVRFERLLPGPIETVWAFLTESDKRGQWLASGPMDLRPGGKATLYFDHDALSPHKAPAPEKYKSMQGKVHEGQYTILAVDPPRSFTMTWDATSEVTFELAEKGKQVLLTVTHRKLANRGDMVMVSGGWHTHLDILVERANARTPPAFWTVFGEIEREYDERYPR
;
A
#
# COMPACT_ATOMS: atom_id res chain seq x y z
N MET A 1 -5.99 17.74 -18.36
CA MET A 1 -5.24 16.80 -17.49
C MET A 1 -5.77 16.91 -16.08
N THR A 2 -6.39 15.86 -15.56
CA THR A 2 -6.71 15.80 -14.15
C THR A 2 -5.39 15.70 -13.38
N SER A 3 -5.12 16.68 -12.52
CA SER A 3 -3.94 16.64 -11.65
C SER A 3 -4.10 15.48 -10.68
N ARG A 4 -3.17 14.53 -10.71
CA ARG A 4 -3.13 13.42 -9.74
C ARG A 4 -2.93 13.98 -8.33
N THR A 5 -3.64 13.43 -7.37
CA THR A 5 -3.61 13.85 -5.96
C THR A 5 -3.14 12.71 -5.06
N GLY A 6 -3.04 12.96 -3.76
CA GLY A 6 -2.72 11.91 -2.78
C GLY A 6 -1.26 11.49 -2.76
N TYR A 7 -0.35 12.34 -3.23
CA TYR A 7 1.08 12.05 -3.16
C TYR A 7 1.57 11.85 -1.74
N GLY A 8 2.44 10.87 -1.57
CA GLY A 8 3.20 10.69 -0.35
C GLY A 8 4.19 11.83 -0.14
N ARG A 9 4.51 12.05 1.12
CA ARG A 9 5.43 13.09 1.54
C ARG A 9 6.58 12.50 2.36
N ILE A 10 7.78 13.02 2.15
CA ILE A 10 8.90 12.76 3.05
C ILE A 10 8.64 13.57 4.32
N VAL A 11 8.43 12.90 5.45
CA VAL A 11 8.09 13.52 6.74
C VAL A 11 9.26 13.50 7.73
N ALA A 12 10.26 12.65 7.47
CA ALA A 12 11.51 12.58 8.20
C ALA A 12 12.57 11.92 7.30
N PRO A 13 13.87 11.97 7.62
CA PRO A 13 14.86 11.19 6.91
C PRO A 13 14.45 9.70 6.83
N ALA A 14 14.52 9.12 5.65
CA ALA A 14 14.16 7.71 5.41
C ALA A 14 12.71 7.33 5.77
N GLU A 15 11.78 8.29 5.77
CA GLU A 15 10.38 8.09 6.13
C GLU A 15 9.43 8.79 5.15
N VAL A 16 8.46 8.04 4.61
CA VAL A 16 7.41 8.56 3.71
C VAL A 16 6.03 8.28 4.29
N ARG A 17 5.09 9.20 4.06
CA ARG A 17 3.72 9.12 4.58
C ARG A 17 2.69 9.39 3.50
N PHE A 18 1.62 8.59 3.51
CA PHE A 18 0.48 8.68 2.60
C PHE A 18 -0.81 8.79 3.40
N GLU A 19 -1.77 9.52 2.88
CA GLU A 19 -3.10 9.65 3.49
C GLU A 19 -4.19 9.38 2.45
N ARG A 20 -5.26 8.69 2.87
CA ARG A 20 -6.47 8.46 2.06
C ARG A 20 -7.71 8.57 2.93
N LEU A 21 -8.73 9.26 2.43
CA LEU A 21 -10.06 9.24 3.02
C LEU A 21 -10.88 8.11 2.38
N LEU A 22 -11.44 7.26 3.21
CA LEU A 22 -12.21 6.08 2.81
C LEU A 22 -13.60 6.14 3.44
N PRO A 23 -14.64 5.55 2.81
CA PRO A 23 -15.95 5.43 3.45
C PRO A 23 -15.85 4.56 4.70
N GLY A 24 -16.46 5.02 5.79
CA GLY A 24 -16.58 4.27 7.03
C GLY A 24 -17.65 3.16 6.96
N PRO A 25 -17.89 2.46 8.06
CA PRO A 25 -17.27 2.64 9.38
C PRO A 25 -15.81 2.15 9.47
N ILE A 26 -15.17 2.46 10.60
CA ILE A 26 -13.74 2.11 10.81
C ILE A 26 -13.49 0.59 10.73
N GLU A 27 -14.43 -0.23 11.19
CA GLU A 27 -14.35 -1.69 11.13
C GLU A 27 -14.29 -2.21 9.70
N THR A 28 -14.99 -1.57 8.77
CA THR A 28 -14.95 -1.93 7.33
C THR A 28 -13.57 -1.62 6.76
N VAL A 29 -12.99 -0.48 7.08
CA VAL A 29 -11.64 -0.12 6.65
C VAL A 29 -10.59 -1.04 7.28
N TRP A 30 -10.73 -1.33 8.58
CA TRP A 30 -9.88 -2.29 9.28
C TRP A 30 -9.87 -3.66 8.60
N ALA A 31 -11.05 -4.13 8.18
CA ALA A 31 -11.18 -5.39 7.45
C ALA A 31 -10.44 -5.37 6.10
N PHE A 32 -10.46 -4.26 5.36
CA PHE A 32 -9.66 -4.10 4.14
C PHE A 32 -8.15 -4.19 4.39
N LEU A 33 -7.68 -3.83 5.58
CA LEU A 33 -6.27 -3.92 5.94
C LEU A 33 -5.88 -5.32 6.43
N THR A 34 -6.77 -6.03 7.11
CA THR A 34 -6.42 -7.21 7.92
C THR A 34 -7.00 -8.53 7.43
N GLU A 35 -8.14 -8.54 6.75
CA GLU A 35 -8.74 -9.76 6.22
C GLU A 35 -8.14 -10.11 4.85
N SER A 36 -7.72 -11.36 4.68
CA SER A 36 -6.99 -11.83 3.50
C SER A 36 -7.71 -11.55 2.18
N ASP A 37 -8.99 -11.89 2.08
CA ASP A 37 -9.80 -11.71 0.87
C ASP A 37 -10.01 -10.22 0.53
N LYS A 38 -10.23 -9.38 1.52
CA LYS A 38 -10.40 -7.93 1.34
C LYS A 38 -9.09 -7.24 1.04
N ARG A 39 -8.04 -7.57 1.78
CA ARG A 39 -6.70 -7.03 1.51
C ARG A 39 -6.18 -7.46 0.13
N GLY A 40 -6.50 -8.67 -0.30
CA GLY A 40 -6.14 -9.18 -1.62
C GLY A 40 -6.76 -8.41 -2.78
N GLN A 41 -7.80 -7.61 -2.55
CA GLN A 41 -8.42 -6.78 -3.59
C GLN A 41 -7.61 -5.54 -3.95
N TRP A 42 -6.65 -5.14 -3.11
CA TRP A 42 -5.91 -3.89 -3.33
C TRP A 42 -4.40 -4.00 -3.05
N LEU A 43 -3.96 -4.93 -2.22
CA LEU A 43 -2.56 -5.11 -1.85
C LEU A 43 -2.10 -6.54 -2.09
N ALA A 44 -2.43 -7.43 -1.18
CA ALA A 44 -2.00 -8.83 -1.19
C ALA A 44 -2.90 -9.67 -0.28
N SER A 45 -3.18 -10.90 -0.68
CA SER A 45 -3.87 -11.89 0.15
C SER A 45 -2.89 -12.56 1.13
N GLY A 46 -3.39 -13.46 1.95
CA GLY A 46 -2.60 -14.30 2.84
C GLY A 46 -2.94 -14.13 4.32
N PRO A 47 -2.54 -15.09 5.16
CA PRO A 47 -2.83 -15.08 6.58
C PRO A 47 -2.03 -14.00 7.33
N MET A 48 -2.66 -13.43 8.35
CA MET A 48 -2.05 -12.41 9.21
C MET A 48 -2.45 -12.68 10.66
N ASP A 49 -1.46 -13.03 11.50
CA ASP A 49 -1.64 -13.20 12.93
C ASP A 49 -1.45 -11.86 13.64
N LEU A 50 -2.57 -11.17 13.89
CA LEU A 50 -2.60 -9.80 14.42
C LEU A 50 -2.32 -9.75 15.93
N ARG A 51 -1.09 -10.06 16.29
CA ARG A 51 -0.54 -9.88 17.63
C ARG A 51 0.94 -9.52 17.54
N PRO A 52 1.52 -8.84 18.54
CA PRO A 52 2.95 -8.61 18.57
C PRO A 52 3.74 -9.91 18.45
N GLY A 53 4.68 -9.98 17.50
CA GLY A 53 5.43 -11.18 17.15
C GLY A 53 4.71 -12.15 16.21
N GLY A 54 3.44 -11.90 15.88
CA GLY A 54 2.67 -12.69 14.92
C GLY A 54 3.26 -12.59 13.51
N LYS A 55 2.99 -13.61 12.69
CA LYS A 55 3.45 -13.66 11.29
C LYS A 55 2.37 -13.20 10.33
N ALA A 56 2.79 -12.48 9.30
CA ALA A 56 1.97 -12.17 8.15
C ALA A 56 2.66 -12.72 6.90
N THR A 57 1.92 -13.52 6.13
CA THR A 57 2.37 -13.97 4.81
C THR A 57 1.54 -13.21 3.77
N LEU A 58 2.20 -12.48 2.87
CA LEU A 58 1.53 -11.72 1.84
C LEU A 58 1.86 -12.29 0.47
N TYR A 59 0.80 -12.58 -0.29
CA TYR A 59 0.87 -13.05 -1.67
C TYR A 59 0.50 -11.90 -2.61
N PHE A 60 1.49 -11.29 -3.23
CA PHE A 60 1.30 -10.19 -4.18
C PHE A 60 1.03 -10.73 -5.58
N ASP A 61 -0.11 -10.40 -6.12
CA ASP A 61 -0.49 -10.68 -7.50
C ASP A 61 -1.01 -9.39 -8.14
N HIS A 62 -0.09 -8.59 -8.68
CA HIS A 62 -0.41 -7.27 -9.21
C HIS A 62 -1.39 -7.31 -10.39
N ASP A 63 -1.33 -8.36 -11.20
CA ASP A 63 -2.24 -8.52 -12.34
C ASP A 63 -3.67 -8.85 -11.93
N ALA A 64 -3.87 -9.42 -10.74
CA ALA A 64 -5.20 -9.77 -10.22
C ALA A 64 -5.93 -8.59 -9.56
N LEU A 65 -5.26 -7.46 -9.30
CA LEU A 65 -5.87 -6.30 -8.61
C LEU A 65 -6.92 -5.57 -9.44
N SER A 66 -6.95 -5.80 -10.76
CA SER A 66 -7.91 -5.21 -11.68
C SER A 66 -8.31 -6.22 -12.77
N PRO A 67 -9.55 -6.12 -13.30
CA PRO A 67 -9.90 -6.86 -14.52
C PRO A 67 -9.19 -6.34 -15.76
N HIS A 68 -8.70 -5.08 -15.72
CA HIS A 68 -7.91 -4.50 -16.79
C HIS A 68 -6.48 -4.99 -16.74
N LYS A 69 -5.87 -5.24 -17.89
CA LYS A 69 -4.50 -5.74 -18.02
C LYS A 69 -3.61 -4.72 -18.71
N ALA A 70 -2.38 -4.65 -18.28
CA ALA A 70 -1.35 -3.80 -18.89
C ALA A 70 0.03 -4.46 -18.73
N PRO A 71 0.96 -4.25 -19.67
CA PRO A 71 2.31 -4.77 -19.53
C PRO A 71 3.05 -4.06 -18.39
N ALA A 72 3.84 -4.82 -17.63
CA ALA A 72 4.73 -4.26 -16.65
C ALA A 72 5.85 -3.43 -17.34
N PRO A 73 6.31 -2.34 -16.72
CA PRO A 73 7.53 -1.67 -17.16
C PRO A 73 8.69 -2.65 -17.26
N GLU A 74 9.63 -2.42 -18.16
CA GLU A 74 10.77 -3.33 -18.44
C GLU A 74 11.49 -3.79 -17.17
N LYS A 75 11.74 -2.84 -16.26
CA LYS A 75 12.37 -3.07 -14.94
C LYS A 75 11.61 -4.11 -14.09
N TYR A 76 10.32 -4.26 -14.29
CA TYR A 76 9.44 -5.12 -13.49
C TYR A 76 8.84 -6.30 -14.27
N LYS A 77 9.27 -6.53 -15.50
CA LYS A 77 8.74 -7.63 -16.34
C LYS A 77 8.84 -9.00 -15.69
N SER A 78 9.85 -9.24 -14.89
CA SER A 78 10.02 -10.51 -14.18
C SER A 78 8.95 -10.76 -13.12
N MET A 79 8.24 -9.71 -12.70
CA MET A 79 7.15 -9.79 -11.71
C MET A 79 5.79 -10.01 -12.36
N GLN A 80 5.64 -9.72 -13.64
CA GLN A 80 4.36 -9.82 -14.34
C GLN A 80 3.90 -11.28 -14.44
N GLY A 81 2.61 -11.51 -14.19
CA GLY A 81 1.99 -12.84 -14.25
C GLY A 81 2.48 -13.81 -13.18
N LYS A 82 3.12 -13.30 -12.13
CA LYS A 82 3.64 -14.11 -11.02
C LYS A 82 3.10 -13.63 -9.68
N VAL A 83 2.92 -14.58 -8.78
CA VAL A 83 2.63 -14.30 -7.37
C VAL A 83 3.95 -14.23 -6.60
N HIS A 84 4.14 -13.15 -5.86
CA HIS A 84 5.31 -12.98 -4.99
C HIS A 84 4.90 -13.16 -3.54
N GLU A 85 5.57 -14.06 -2.84
CA GLU A 85 5.36 -14.28 -1.41
C GLU A 85 6.34 -13.44 -0.58
N GLY A 86 5.80 -12.71 0.40
CA GLY A 86 6.59 -12.01 1.42
C GLY A 86 6.23 -12.51 2.81
N GLN A 87 7.23 -12.62 3.68
CA GLN A 87 7.08 -12.99 5.08
C GLN A 87 7.39 -11.78 5.97
N TYR A 88 6.45 -11.43 6.84
CA TYR A 88 6.52 -10.23 7.67
C TYR A 88 6.21 -10.57 9.12
N THR A 89 6.64 -9.71 10.03
CA THR A 89 6.35 -9.84 11.47
C THR A 89 5.52 -8.65 11.92
N ILE A 90 4.42 -8.91 12.64
CA ILE A 90 3.63 -7.87 13.30
C ILE A 90 4.43 -7.37 14.51
N LEU A 91 4.66 -6.07 14.57
CA LEU A 91 5.42 -5.43 15.65
C LEU A 91 4.52 -4.85 16.74
N ALA A 92 3.39 -4.27 16.36
CA ALA A 92 2.43 -3.67 17.26
C ALA A 92 1.04 -3.73 16.64
N VAL A 93 0.00 -3.78 17.47
CA VAL A 93 -1.39 -3.78 17.03
C VAL A 93 -2.31 -3.17 18.08
N ASP A 94 -3.20 -2.28 17.64
CA ASP A 94 -4.27 -1.66 18.45
C ASP A 94 -5.55 -1.64 17.60
N PRO A 95 -6.32 -2.75 17.56
CA PRO A 95 -7.53 -2.84 16.74
C PRO A 95 -8.65 -1.90 17.24
N PRO A 96 -9.42 -1.26 16.37
CA PRO A 96 -9.31 -1.21 14.91
C PRO A 96 -8.55 0.02 14.41
N ARG A 97 -7.60 0.54 15.20
CA ARG A 97 -6.96 1.84 14.97
C ARG A 97 -5.59 1.79 14.32
N SER A 98 -4.79 0.76 14.61
CA SER A 98 -3.45 0.70 14.02
C SER A 98 -2.81 -0.67 14.10
N PHE A 99 -1.87 -0.91 13.20
CA PHE A 99 -0.86 -1.95 13.34
C PHE A 99 0.42 -1.56 12.60
N THR A 100 1.53 -2.13 13.06
CA THR A 100 2.85 -1.97 12.47
C THR A 100 3.41 -3.34 12.15
N MET A 101 4.02 -3.49 10.98
CA MET A 101 4.72 -4.71 10.59
C MET A 101 6.06 -4.39 9.92
N THR A 102 6.98 -5.34 9.95
CA THR A 102 8.20 -5.29 9.14
C THR A 102 7.83 -5.28 7.66
N TRP A 103 8.67 -4.67 6.82
CA TRP A 103 8.47 -4.69 5.37
C TRP A 103 9.62 -5.40 4.65
N ASP A 104 10.81 -5.12 5.05
CA ASP A 104 12.02 -5.80 4.59
C ASP A 104 12.99 -6.01 5.77
N ALA A 105 14.26 -6.25 5.51
CA ALA A 105 15.26 -6.50 6.54
C ALA A 105 15.45 -5.30 7.50
N THR A 106 15.15 -4.09 7.05
CA THR A 106 15.41 -2.85 7.81
C THR A 106 14.18 -1.97 7.97
N SER A 107 13.25 -1.98 7.03
CA SER A 107 12.12 -1.04 7.00
C SER A 107 10.86 -1.63 7.63
N GLU A 108 9.98 -0.75 8.04
CA GLU A 108 8.70 -1.09 8.66
C GLU A 108 7.59 -0.15 8.18
N VAL A 109 6.36 -0.63 8.22
CA VAL A 109 5.18 0.15 7.82
C VAL A 109 4.14 0.15 8.93
N THR A 110 3.57 1.32 9.19
CA THR A 110 2.45 1.51 10.12
C THR A 110 1.22 1.97 9.37
N PHE A 111 0.10 1.32 9.67
CA PHE A 111 -1.24 1.70 9.21
C PHE A 111 -2.01 2.27 10.39
N GLU A 112 -2.56 3.46 10.23
CA GLU A 112 -3.34 4.14 11.27
C GLU A 112 -4.69 4.58 10.71
N LEU A 113 -5.75 4.38 11.47
CA LEU A 113 -7.11 4.77 11.12
C LEU A 113 -7.66 5.77 12.13
N ALA A 114 -8.25 6.85 11.64
CA ALA A 114 -8.93 7.85 12.45
C ALA A 114 -10.30 8.18 11.84
N GLU A 115 -11.33 8.16 12.66
CA GLU A 115 -12.68 8.53 12.22
C GLU A 115 -12.76 10.02 11.88
N LYS A 116 -13.35 10.33 10.74
CA LYS A 116 -13.60 11.69 10.23
C LYS A 116 -15.07 11.81 9.79
N GLY A 117 -15.99 11.96 10.75
CA GLY A 117 -17.41 11.90 10.46
C GLY A 117 -17.81 10.53 9.93
N LYS A 118 -18.39 10.50 8.73
CA LYS A 118 -18.77 9.24 8.05
C LYS A 118 -17.63 8.58 7.30
N GLN A 119 -16.47 9.23 7.24
CA GLN A 119 -15.27 8.72 6.58
C GLN A 119 -14.21 8.32 7.60
N VAL A 120 -13.20 7.62 7.13
CA VAL A 120 -12.05 7.19 7.91
C VAL A 120 -10.79 7.67 7.20
N LEU A 121 -9.92 8.36 7.92
CA LEU A 121 -8.60 8.71 7.43
C LEU A 121 -7.64 7.54 7.67
N LEU A 122 -7.16 6.96 6.58
CA LEU A 122 -6.05 6.01 6.60
C LEU A 122 -4.73 6.77 6.41
N THR A 123 -3.81 6.58 7.35
CA THR A 123 -2.43 7.06 7.25
C THR A 123 -1.50 5.86 7.16
N VAL A 124 -0.67 5.82 6.12
CA VAL A 124 0.38 4.80 5.93
C VAL A 124 1.73 5.49 6.04
N THR A 125 2.55 5.05 7.00
CA THR A 125 3.89 5.57 7.21
C THR A 125 4.91 4.46 7.06
N HIS A 126 5.83 4.60 6.10
CA HIS A 126 6.91 3.65 5.86
C HIS A 126 8.23 4.27 6.33
N ARG A 127 8.90 3.60 7.24
CA ARG A 127 10.08 4.09 7.96
C ARG A 127 11.30 3.23 7.70
N LYS A 128 12.47 3.82 7.98
CA LYS A 128 13.77 3.14 7.92
C LYS A 128 14.11 2.65 6.51
N LEU A 129 13.72 3.43 5.51
CA LEU A 129 14.06 3.17 4.11
C LEU A 129 15.57 3.36 3.90
N ALA A 130 16.20 2.45 3.19
CA ALA A 130 17.66 2.39 3.12
C ALA A 130 18.28 3.53 2.30
N ASN A 131 17.59 3.97 1.25
CA ASN A 131 18.13 4.96 0.31
C ASN A 131 16.99 5.65 -0.47
N ARG A 132 17.37 6.65 -1.28
CA ARG A 132 16.42 7.39 -2.13
C ARG A 132 15.70 6.50 -3.14
N GLY A 133 16.40 5.57 -3.75
CA GLY A 133 15.81 4.65 -4.74
C GLY A 133 14.68 3.82 -4.12
N ASP A 134 14.90 3.32 -2.92
CA ASP A 134 13.86 2.59 -2.17
C ASP A 134 12.69 3.50 -1.82
N MET A 135 12.95 4.76 -1.45
CA MET A 135 11.89 5.74 -1.18
C MET A 135 11.02 5.98 -2.41
N VAL A 136 11.61 6.12 -3.58
CA VAL A 136 10.91 6.31 -4.86
C VAL A 136 10.06 5.08 -5.20
N MET A 137 10.67 3.89 -5.16
CA MET A 137 9.99 2.63 -5.49
C MET A 137 8.82 2.34 -4.55
N VAL A 138 9.05 2.46 -3.25
CA VAL A 138 8.04 2.26 -2.21
C VAL A 138 6.90 3.27 -2.34
N SER A 139 7.23 4.53 -2.65
CA SER A 139 6.21 5.57 -2.84
C SER A 139 5.35 5.31 -4.07
N GLY A 140 5.94 4.88 -5.17
CA GLY A 140 5.20 4.45 -6.35
C GLY A 140 4.25 3.28 -6.05
N GLY A 141 4.74 2.29 -5.32
CA GLY A 141 3.97 1.12 -4.88
C GLY A 141 2.81 1.50 -3.97
N TRP A 142 3.08 2.21 -2.88
CA TRP A 142 2.01 2.61 -1.94
C TRP A 142 0.98 3.49 -2.60
N HIS A 143 1.38 4.49 -3.38
CA HIS A 143 0.44 5.36 -4.06
C HIS A 143 -0.52 4.56 -4.95
N THR A 144 0.02 3.67 -5.78
CA THR A 144 -0.77 2.83 -6.69
C THR A 144 -1.71 1.90 -5.93
N HIS A 145 -1.22 1.19 -4.92
CA HIS A 145 -2.05 0.28 -4.11
C HIS A 145 -3.14 1.03 -3.35
N LEU A 146 -2.83 2.18 -2.78
CA LEU A 146 -3.81 2.98 -2.02
C LEU A 146 -4.88 3.58 -2.91
N ASP A 147 -4.56 3.96 -4.14
CA ASP A 147 -5.57 4.39 -5.12
C ASP A 147 -6.50 3.24 -5.50
N ILE A 148 -5.97 2.02 -5.65
CA ILE A 148 -6.79 0.82 -5.86
C ILE A 148 -7.70 0.56 -4.66
N LEU A 149 -7.20 0.72 -3.44
CA LEU A 149 -8.02 0.62 -2.21
C LEU A 149 -9.17 1.61 -2.22
N VAL A 150 -8.93 2.87 -2.58
CA VAL A 150 -9.98 3.89 -2.69
C VAL A 150 -11.05 3.47 -3.68
N GLU A 151 -10.68 2.96 -4.84
CA GLU A 151 -11.64 2.46 -5.83
C GLU A 151 -12.46 1.28 -5.28
N ARG A 152 -11.80 0.29 -4.68
CA ARG A 152 -12.47 -0.88 -4.10
C ARG A 152 -13.41 -0.52 -2.95
N ALA A 153 -12.96 0.36 -2.04
CA ALA A 153 -13.78 0.81 -0.91
C ALA A 153 -15.04 1.60 -1.35
N ASN A 154 -14.99 2.20 -2.52
CA ASN A 154 -16.13 2.90 -3.13
C ASN A 154 -16.89 2.05 -4.17
N ALA A 155 -16.66 0.75 -4.19
CA ALA A 155 -17.28 -0.21 -5.12
C ALA A 155 -17.07 0.15 -6.60
N ARG A 156 -15.91 0.73 -6.93
CA ARG A 156 -15.50 1.05 -8.31
C ARG A 156 -14.42 0.08 -8.79
N THR A 157 -14.28 -0.04 -10.10
CA THR A 157 -13.26 -0.86 -10.74
C THR A 157 -11.96 -0.06 -10.87
N PRO A 158 -10.84 -0.55 -10.30
CA PRO A 158 -9.57 0.15 -10.44
C PRO A 158 -8.95 -0.07 -11.83
N PRO A 159 -8.07 0.84 -12.27
CA PRO A 159 -7.25 0.62 -13.47
C PRO A 159 -6.24 -0.53 -13.26
N ALA A 160 -5.60 -0.98 -14.34
CA ALA A 160 -4.52 -1.95 -14.25
C ALA A 160 -3.35 -1.40 -13.43
N PHE A 161 -2.81 -2.21 -12.52
CA PHE A 161 -1.71 -1.80 -11.64
C PHE A 161 -0.52 -1.22 -12.43
N TRP A 162 -0.04 -1.96 -13.42
CA TRP A 162 1.17 -1.58 -14.16
C TRP A 162 1.04 -0.30 -14.98
N THR A 163 -0.18 0.03 -15.46
CA THR A 163 -0.42 1.31 -16.16
C THR A 163 -0.13 2.50 -15.24
N VAL A 164 -0.60 2.41 -14.00
CA VAL A 164 -0.51 3.50 -13.03
C VAL A 164 0.85 3.55 -12.36
N PHE A 165 1.38 2.39 -11.96
CA PHE A 165 2.63 2.29 -11.20
C PHE A 165 3.82 2.90 -11.94
N GLY A 166 4.01 2.59 -13.22
CA GLY A 166 5.15 3.11 -13.98
C GLY A 166 5.16 4.63 -14.12
N GLU A 167 3.99 5.24 -14.26
CA GLU A 167 3.86 6.69 -14.30
C GLU A 167 4.14 7.31 -12.93
N ILE A 168 3.53 6.77 -11.89
CA ILE A 168 3.66 7.29 -10.52
C ILE A 168 5.10 7.16 -10.01
N GLU A 169 5.78 6.03 -10.25
CA GLU A 169 7.19 5.86 -9.85
C GLU A 169 8.08 6.94 -10.46
N ARG A 170 7.89 7.23 -11.76
CA ARG A 170 8.62 8.30 -12.45
C ARG A 170 8.33 9.67 -11.85
N GLU A 171 7.07 9.96 -11.52
CA GLU A 171 6.69 11.22 -10.87
C GLU A 171 7.34 11.39 -9.49
N TYR A 172 7.49 10.32 -8.71
CA TYR A 172 8.23 10.37 -7.44
C TYR A 172 9.73 10.56 -7.63
N ASP A 173 10.31 9.97 -8.67
CA ASP A 173 11.72 10.21 -9.00
C ASP A 173 12.01 11.68 -9.36
N GLU A 174 11.03 12.36 -9.97
CA GLU A 174 11.14 13.79 -10.24
C GLU A 174 10.91 14.67 -8.99
N ARG A 175 10.02 14.24 -8.08
CA ARG A 175 9.60 15.02 -6.90
C ARG A 175 10.57 14.94 -5.74
N TYR A 176 11.21 13.80 -5.53
CA TYR A 176 12.07 13.62 -4.37
C TYR A 176 13.47 14.18 -4.61
N PRO A 177 14.06 14.86 -3.60
CA PRO A 177 15.42 15.45 -3.70
C PRO A 177 16.46 14.40 -4.12
N ARG A 178 17.42 14.82 -4.93
CA ARG A 178 18.58 14.00 -5.35
C ARG A 178 19.74 14.13 -4.35
#